data_2d63314c85e79e2ab98fb05b8968b394
#
_entry.id   2d63314c85e79e2ab98fb05b8968b394
#
_cell.length_a   1.000
_cell.length_b   1.000
_cell.length_c   1.000
_cell.angle_alpha   90.00
_cell.angle_beta   90.00
_cell.angle_gamma   90.00
#
_symmetry.space_group_name_H-M   'P 1'
#
loop_
_entity.id
_entity.type
_entity.pdbx_description
1 polymer ?
#
loop_
_entity_poly.entity_id
_entity_poly.type
_entity_poly.pdbx_seq_one_letter_code
_entity_poly.pdbx_strand_id
1 'polypeptide(L)'
;GMNSSLTSLDPFNNTSLKDLPNIFENVKREEQEDRNFLNTNQDVSGYRFYNVFALTTPSPLFWELFQEIKYIVEQQFDYHGPKWIQCWLNYHKQDEVLDWHNHAFPMHGYVSIRPHYTTTTFGNYEVKNEIGNIYIGPGHRDHKVIVNKEWKDDMPRLTLGYDIITDVNIPDNQFSAIPL
;
A
#
# COMPACT_ATOMS: atom_id res chain seq x y z
N GLY A 1 1.76 18.26 -2.44
CA GLY A 1 1.93 16.85 -2.40
C GLY A 1 3.39 16.51 -2.21
N MET A 2 3.62 15.39 -1.61
CA MET A 2 4.97 14.95 -1.30
C MET A 2 5.19 13.65 -2.02
N ASN A 3 5.96 13.72 -3.10
CA ASN A 3 6.39 12.55 -3.82
C ASN A 3 7.91 12.47 -3.73
N SER A 4 8.41 11.34 -3.28
CA SER A 4 9.79 10.99 -3.44
C SER A 4 9.89 9.94 -4.55
N SER A 5 10.92 10.03 -5.37
CA SER A 5 11.13 9.09 -6.47
C SER A 5 12.21 8.09 -6.11
N LEU A 6 11.92 6.80 -6.23
CA LEU A 6 12.89 5.71 -6.09
C LEU A 6 13.43 5.31 -7.46
N THR A 7 14.15 6.22 -8.10
CA THR A 7 14.63 6.02 -9.48
C THR A 7 15.60 4.85 -9.64
N SER A 8 16.28 4.44 -8.56
CA SER A 8 17.17 3.27 -8.54
C SER A 8 16.43 1.94 -8.41
N LEU A 9 15.12 1.97 -8.13
CA LEU A 9 14.30 0.80 -7.92
C LEU A 9 13.68 0.35 -9.23
N ASP A 10 14.08 -0.82 -9.75
CA ASP A 10 13.41 -1.45 -10.88
C ASP A 10 12.59 -2.63 -10.36
N PRO A 11 11.26 -2.46 -10.15
CA PRO A 11 10.43 -3.50 -9.58
C PRO A 11 10.27 -4.73 -10.47
N PHE A 12 10.55 -4.62 -11.77
CA PHE A 12 10.38 -5.73 -12.69
C PHE A 12 11.62 -6.62 -12.82
N ASN A 13 12.79 -6.12 -12.41
CA ASN A 13 14.04 -6.88 -12.40
C ASN A 13 14.33 -7.53 -11.05
N ASN A 14 13.57 -7.23 -10.02
CA ASN A 14 13.74 -7.84 -8.70
C ASN A 14 12.81 -9.04 -8.52
N THR A 15 13.38 -10.20 -8.20
CA THR A 15 12.65 -11.47 -8.03
C THR A 15 11.60 -11.37 -6.91
N SER A 16 11.93 -10.72 -5.79
CA SER A 16 11.00 -10.59 -4.67
C SER A 16 9.75 -9.81 -5.07
N LEU A 17 9.89 -8.74 -5.85
CA LEU A 17 8.74 -7.97 -6.34
C LEU A 17 7.90 -8.77 -7.33
N LYS A 18 8.54 -9.60 -8.17
CA LYS A 18 7.82 -10.45 -9.12
C LYS A 18 6.96 -11.51 -8.42
N ASP A 19 7.37 -11.96 -7.24
CA ASP A 19 6.65 -12.97 -6.47
C ASP A 19 5.51 -12.39 -5.62
N LEU A 20 5.48 -11.06 -5.37
CA LEU A 20 4.45 -10.43 -4.56
C LEU A 20 3.01 -10.71 -5.02
N PRO A 21 2.67 -10.71 -6.32
CA PRO A 21 1.31 -11.05 -6.75
C PRO A 21 0.86 -12.44 -6.28
N ASN A 22 1.74 -13.44 -6.32
CA ASN A 22 1.44 -14.79 -5.85
C ASN A 22 1.24 -14.84 -4.34
N ILE A 23 2.09 -14.13 -3.58
CA ILE A 23 1.97 -14.00 -2.12
C ILE A 23 0.62 -13.36 -1.79
N PHE A 24 0.26 -12.28 -2.48
CA PHE A 24 -0.99 -11.57 -2.26
C PHE A 24 -2.21 -12.45 -2.55
N GLU A 25 -2.21 -13.22 -3.63
CA GLU A 25 -3.31 -14.12 -3.96
C GLU A 25 -3.46 -15.22 -2.90
N ASN A 26 -2.37 -15.74 -2.37
CA ASN A 26 -2.42 -16.71 -1.27
C ASN A 26 -3.03 -16.10 0.00
N VAL A 27 -2.64 -14.87 0.36
CA VAL A 27 -3.21 -14.15 1.52
C VAL A 27 -4.70 -13.92 1.33
N LYS A 28 -5.13 -13.50 0.13
CA LYS A 28 -6.56 -13.31 -0.17
C LYS A 28 -7.36 -14.62 -0.02
N ARG A 29 -6.79 -15.73 -0.42
CA ARG A 29 -7.44 -17.03 -0.28
C ARG A 29 -7.58 -17.40 1.19
N GLU A 30 -6.53 -17.26 1.98
CA GLU A 30 -6.57 -17.52 3.42
C GLU A 30 -7.59 -16.62 4.12
N GLU A 31 -7.62 -15.33 3.79
CA GLU A 31 -8.62 -14.40 4.31
C GLU A 31 -10.05 -14.86 4.00
N GLN A 32 -10.29 -15.38 2.80
CA GLN A 32 -11.61 -15.88 2.41
C GLN A 32 -11.99 -17.13 3.18
N GLU A 33 -11.04 -18.03 3.42
CA GLU A 33 -11.24 -19.23 4.24
C GLU A 33 -11.58 -18.85 5.69
N ASP A 34 -10.86 -17.91 6.26
CA ASP A 34 -11.12 -17.42 7.62
C ASP A 34 -12.50 -16.76 7.74
N ARG A 35 -12.91 -15.97 6.76
CA ARG A 35 -14.26 -15.39 6.75
C ARG A 35 -15.34 -16.47 6.72
N ASN A 36 -15.16 -17.49 5.89
CA ASN A 36 -16.10 -18.59 5.79
C ASN A 36 -16.21 -19.36 7.10
N PHE A 37 -15.08 -19.57 7.77
CA PHE A 37 -15.03 -20.24 9.07
C PHE A 37 -15.72 -19.44 10.18
N LEU A 38 -15.46 -18.15 10.22
CA LEU A 38 -15.99 -17.26 11.27
C LEU A 38 -17.44 -16.80 10.98
N ASN A 39 -17.99 -17.14 9.83
CA ASN A 39 -19.32 -16.69 9.39
C ASN A 39 -19.49 -15.16 9.51
N THR A 40 -18.46 -14.42 9.14
CA THR A 40 -18.48 -12.96 9.20
C THR A 40 -18.93 -12.40 7.87
N ASN A 41 -19.91 -11.49 7.90
CA ASN A 41 -20.39 -10.75 6.72
C ASN A 41 -19.60 -9.45 6.51
N GLN A 42 -18.50 -9.25 7.22
CA GLN A 42 -17.70 -8.05 7.10
C GLN A 42 -16.81 -8.12 5.85
N ASP A 43 -16.79 -7.05 5.10
CA ASP A 43 -15.86 -6.89 4.00
C ASP A 43 -14.46 -6.62 4.60
N VAL A 44 -13.71 -7.69 4.79
CA VAL A 44 -12.37 -7.65 5.36
C VAL A 44 -11.35 -7.56 4.24
N SER A 45 -10.56 -6.51 4.25
CA SER A 45 -9.46 -6.36 3.32
C SER A 45 -8.25 -7.19 3.76
N GLY A 46 -7.60 -7.89 2.82
CA GLY A 46 -6.43 -8.73 3.08
C GLY A 46 -5.26 -8.01 3.77
N TYR A 47 -5.24 -6.68 3.73
CA TYR A 47 -4.19 -5.89 4.37
C TYR A 47 -4.09 -6.07 5.89
N ARG A 48 -5.12 -6.64 6.52
CA ARG A 48 -5.15 -6.87 7.97
C ARG A 48 -4.35 -8.09 8.42
N PHE A 49 -4.00 -8.98 7.49
CA PHE A 49 -3.41 -10.28 7.81
C PHE A 49 -1.94 -10.39 7.47
N TYR A 50 -1.35 -9.40 6.81
CA TYR A 50 0.05 -9.46 6.45
C TYR A 50 0.67 -8.07 6.36
N ASN A 51 1.99 -8.05 6.41
CA ASN A 51 2.78 -6.85 6.15
C ASN A 51 3.83 -7.18 5.09
N VAL A 52 3.84 -6.42 4.01
CA VAL A 52 4.77 -6.65 2.89
C VAL A 52 6.22 -6.68 3.37
N PHE A 53 6.59 -5.79 4.28
CA PHE A 53 7.97 -5.73 4.78
C PHE A 53 8.35 -6.95 5.63
N ALA A 54 7.40 -7.56 6.32
CA ALA A 54 7.65 -8.81 7.02
C ALA A 54 7.83 -10.00 6.06
N LEU A 55 7.07 -10.02 4.97
CA LEU A 55 7.14 -11.09 3.97
C LEU A 55 8.37 -11.01 3.07
N THR A 56 8.96 -9.84 2.93
CA THR A 56 10.04 -9.58 1.98
C THR A 56 11.42 -9.50 2.62
N THR A 57 11.55 -9.84 3.90
CA THR A 57 12.85 -10.00 4.53
C THR A 57 13.51 -11.32 4.06
N PRO A 58 14.80 -11.34 3.72
CA PRO A 58 15.81 -10.30 3.83
C PRO A 58 16.11 -9.57 2.50
N SER A 59 15.14 -9.16 1.75
CA SER A 59 15.37 -8.49 0.46
C SER A 59 16.04 -7.12 0.65
N PRO A 60 17.23 -6.86 0.09
CA PRO A 60 17.88 -5.56 0.17
C PRO A 60 17.03 -4.44 -0.45
N LEU A 61 16.30 -4.73 -1.52
CA LEU A 61 15.45 -3.77 -2.21
C LEU A 61 14.28 -3.30 -1.32
N PHE A 62 13.60 -4.23 -0.64
CA PHE A 62 12.51 -3.87 0.27
C PHE A 62 13.03 -3.19 1.53
N TRP A 63 14.25 -3.52 1.97
CA TRP A 63 14.87 -2.82 3.07
C TRP A 63 15.15 -1.36 2.69
N GLU A 64 15.66 -1.09 1.50
CA GLU A 64 15.86 0.28 0.98
C GLU A 64 14.53 1.04 0.90
N LEU A 65 13.48 0.39 0.39
CA LEU A 65 12.15 0.98 0.32
C LEU A 65 11.63 1.34 1.71
N PHE A 66 11.77 0.45 2.66
CA PHE A 66 11.39 0.69 4.06
C PHE A 66 12.13 1.91 4.64
N GLN A 67 13.44 2.01 4.42
CA GLN A 67 14.24 3.15 4.88
C GLN A 67 13.81 4.45 4.21
N GLU A 68 13.48 4.43 2.94
CA GLU A 68 13.00 5.60 2.22
C GLU A 68 11.65 6.07 2.76
N ILE A 69 10.73 5.16 3.01
CA ILE A 69 9.43 5.50 3.63
C ILE A 69 9.65 6.08 5.04
N LYS A 70 10.50 5.47 5.83
CA LYS A 70 10.85 5.97 7.17
C LYS A 70 11.38 7.40 7.10
N TYR A 71 12.29 7.67 6.19
CA TYR A 71 12.84 9.02 5.98
C TYR A 71 11.74 10.03 5.63
N ILE A 72 10.89 9.70 4.67
CA ILE A 72 9.79 10.57 4.23
C ILE A 72 8.81 10.84 5.37
N VAL A 73 8.47 9.81 6.14
CA VAL A 73 7.59 9.96 7.31
C VAL A 73 8.20 10.91 8.34
N GLU A 74 9.47 10.76 8.65
CA GLU A 74 10.17 11.65 9.59
C GLU A 74 10.18 13.10 9.12
N GLN A 75 10.29 13.35 7.81
CA GLN A 75 10.30 14.70 7.25
C GLN A 75 8.91 15.34 7.18
N GLN A 76 7.87 14.55 7.02
CA GLN A 76 6.55 15.05 6.64
C GLN A 76 5.50 14.90 7.73
N PHE A 77 5.74 14.05 8.70
CA PHE A 77 4.83 13.84 9.82
C PHE A 77 5.36 14.59 11.05
N ASP A 78 4.55 15.56 11.52
CA ASP A 78 4.90 16.40 12.68
C ASP A 78 4.57 15.68 14.00
N TYR A 79 5.01 14.43 14.11
CA TYR A 79 4.89 13.62 15.32
C TYR A 79 6.17 12.79 15.47
N HIS A 80 6.85 12.94 16.61
CA HIS A 80 8.15 12.34 16.85
C HIS A 80 8.14 11.19 17.87
N GLY A 81 6.95 10.76 18.29
CA GLY A 81 6.76 9.61 19.15
C GLY A 81 6.87 8.27 18.40
N PRO A 82 6.60 7.14 19.10
CA PRO A 82 6.62 5.82 18.49
C PRO A 82 5.62 5.70 17.35
N LYS A 83 6.03 5.03 16.29
CA LYS A 83 5.23 4.81 15.09
C LYS A 83 5.35 3.37 14.63
N TRP A 84 4.31 2.93 13.95
CA TRP A 84 4.24 1.63 13.28
C TRP A 84 3.78 1.85 11.86
N ILE A 85 4.11 0.91 11.00
CA ILE A 85 3.64 0.87 9.63
C ILE A 85 2.92 -0.45 9.36
N GLN A 86 1.76 -0.37 8.74
CA GLN A 86 1.19 -1.50 8.01
C GLN A 86 1.33 -1.23 6.52
N CYS A 87 1.63 -2.27 5.75
CA CYS A 87 1.87 -2.15 4.32
C CYS A 87 1.35 -3.39 3.60
N TRP A 88 0.57 -3.16 2.56
CA TRP A 88 -0.09 -4.20 1.79
C TRP A 88 0.04 -3.97 0.30
N LEU A 89 -0.19 -5.03 -0.50
CA LEU A 89 -0.19 -4.96 -1.95
C LEU A 89 -1.60 -4.74 -2.47
N ASN A 90 -1.78 -3.71 -3.30
CA ASN A 90 -2.96 -3.52 -4.11
C ASN A 90 -2.72 -4.13 -5.48
N TYR A 91 -3.59 -5.05 -5.85
CA TYR A 91 -3.54 -5.80 -7.09
C TYR A 91 -4.90 -5.65 -7.78
N HIS A 92 -5.00 -4.71 -8.73
CA HIS A 92 -6.28 -4.33 -9.30
C HIS A 92 -6.27 -4.40 -10.83
N LYS A 93 -7.28 -5.02 -11.40
CA LYS A 93 -7.62 -4.87 -12.80
C LYS A 93 -8.19 -3.46 -13.04
N GLN A 94 -8.32 -3.07 -14.31
CA GLN A 94 -8.72 -1.70 -14.63
C GLN A 94 -10.13 -1.33 -14.14
N ASP A 95 -11.03 -2.28 -13.98
CA ASP A 95 -12.38 -2.07 -13.44
C ASP A 95 -12.49 -2.23 -11.92
N GLU A 96 -11.39 -2.60 -11.27
CA GLU A 96 -11.33 -2.82 -9.82
C GLU A 96 -10.68 -1.66 -9.06
N VAL A 97 -10.28 -0.57 -9.74
CA VAL A 97 -9.62 0.56 -9.08
C VAL A 97 -10.50 1.22 -8.03
N LEU A 98 -9.86 1.74 -7.00
CA LEU A 98 -10.53 2.26 -5.82
C LEU A 98 -11.28 3.58 -6.11
N ASP A 99 -12.54 3.63 -5.67
CA ASP A 99 -13.35 4.84 -5.65
C ASP A 99 -13.01 5.71 -4.43
N TRP A 100 -13.71 6.83 -4.24
CA TRP A 100 -13.50 7.75 -3.14
C TRP A 100 -13.46 7.03 -1.79
N HIS A 101 -12.37 7.20 -1.06
CA HIS A 101 -12.17 6.63 0.27
C HIS A 101 -11.10 7.41 1.02
N ASN A 102 -11.01 7.16 2.32
CA ASN A 102 -9.96 7.67 3.19
C ASN A 102 -9.51 6.59 4.18
N HIS A 103 -8.56 6.95 5.02
CA HIS A 103 -7.98 6.06 6.02
C HIS A 103 -8.13 6.66 7.42
N ALA A 104 -8.37 5.79 8.40
CA ALA A 104 -8.60 6.20 9.79
C ALA A 104 -7.31 6.53 10.55
N PHE A 105 -6.14 6.28 9.96
CA PHE A 105 -4.85 6.51 10.60
C PHE A 105 -4.29 7.90 10.30
N PRO A 106 -3.34 8.41 11.12
CA PRO A 106 -2.83 9.76 10.97
C PRO A 106 -2.24 10.08 9.60
N MET A 107 -1.47 9.14 9.03
CA MET A 107 -0.88 9.29 7.71
C MET A 107 -1.13 8.05 6.86
N HIS A 108 -1.25 8.28 5.57
CA HIS A 108 -1.43 7.25 4.55
C HIS A 108 -0.55 7.54 3.36
N GLY A 109 -0.10 6.51 2.70
CA GLY A 109 0.66 6.65 1.48
C GLY A 109 0.58 5.44 0.57
N TYR A 110 1.23 5.57 -0.59
CA TYR A 110 1.34 4.46 -1.52
C TYR A 110 2.63 4.55 -2.32
N VAL A 111 3.09 3.41 -2.80
CA VAL A 111 4.23 3.29 -3.71
C VAL A 111 3.72 2.75 -5.04
N SER A 112 4.02 3.45 -6.13
CA SER A 112 3.63 3.03 -7.48
C SER A 112 4.64 2.02 -8.03
N ILE A 113 4.22 0.76 -8.18
CA ILE A 113 5.07 -0.33 -8.73
C ILE A 113 4.77 -0.52 -10.21
N ARG A 114 3.52 -0.78 -10.55
CA ARG A 114 3.02 -0.84 -11.92
C ARG A 114 1.72 -0.04 -12.00
N PRO A 115 1.83 1.29 -12.12
CA PRO A 115 0.66 2.17 -12.03
C PRO A 115 -0.20 2.18 -13.29
N HIS A 116 0.34 1.72 -14.43
CA HIS A 116 -0.29 1.90 -15.73
C HIS A 116 -0.59 3.38 -15.99
N TYR A 117 -1.71 3.67 -16.65
CA TYR A 117 -2.12 5.04 -16.98
C TYR A 117 -3.12 5.54 -15.95
N THR A 118 -2.67 5.65 -14.70
CA THR A 118 -3.55 6.07 -13.60
C THR A 118 -3.10 7.36 -12.97
N THR A 119 -4.08 8.07 -12.42
CA THR A 119 -3.92 9.28 -11.62
C THR A 119 -4.66 9.09 -10.32
N THR A 120 -4.09 9.53 -9.22
CA THR A 120 -4.80 9.64 -7.95
C THR A 120 -5.29 11.07 -7.79
N THR A 121 -6.60 11.25 -7.63
CA THR A 121 -7.19 12.58 -7.38
C THR A 121 -7.57 12.74 -5.92
N PHE A 122 -7.29 13.92 -5.38
CA PHE A 122 -7.69 14.35 -4.04
C PHE A 122 -8.79 15.40 -4.09
N GLY A 123 -9.42 15.57 -5.25
CA GLY A 123 -10.47 16.53 -5.51
C GLY A 123 -9.91 17.86 -6.03
N ASN A 124 -9.08 18.52 -5.27
CA ASN A 124 -8.51 19.82 -5.63
C ASN A 124 -7.12 19.75 -6.30
N TYR A 125 -6.49 18.59 -6.29
CA TYR A 125 -5.26 18.34 -7.03
C TYR A 125 -5.12 16.85 -7.38
N GLU A 126 -4.24 16.56 -8.32
CA GLU A 126 -4.02 15.22 -8.84
C GLU A 126 -2.55 14.85 -8.82
N VAL A 127 -2.27 13.56 -8.64
CA VAL A 127 -0.94 12.98 -8.73
C VAL A 127 -0.94 11.96 -9.85
N LYS A 128 -0.16 12.20 -10.90
CA LYS A 128 0.11 11.21 -11.92
C LYS A 128 0.95 10.10 -11.33
N ASN A 129 0.48 8.87 -11.41
CA ASN A 129 1.18 7.73 -10.83
C ASN A 129 2.29 7.25 -11.78
N GLU A 130 3.52 7.34 -11.32
CA GLU A 130 4.71 6.93 -12.06
C GLU A 130 5.48 5.87 -11.25
N ILE A 131 6.14 4.94 -11.96
CA ILE A 131 6.89 3.85 -11.34
C ILE A 131 7.94 4.42 -10.37
N GLY A 132 7.95 3.89 -9.16
CA GLY A 132 8.91 4.25 -8.11
C GLY A 132 8.52 5.46 -7.27
N ASN A 133 7.43 6.15 -7.59
CA ASN A 133 6.97 7.28 -6.79
C ASN A 133 6.36 6.81 -5.47
N ILE A 134 6.69 7.54 -4.42
CA ILE A 134 6.13 7.35 -3.08
C ILE A 134 5.30 8.57 -2.73
N TYR A 135 4.03 8.36 -2.43
CA TYR A 135 3.14 9.38 -1.90
C TYR A 135 2.98 9.22 -0.39
N ILE A 136 2.85 10.34 0.33
CA ILE A 136 2.41 10.38 1.72
C ILE A 136 1.52 11.62 1.93
N GLY A 137 0.49 11.46 2.75
CA GLY A 137 -0.39 12.55 3.14
C GLY A 137 -1.24 12.19 4.35
N PRO A 138 -2.07 13.13 4.84
CA PRO A 138 -2.99 12.85 5.94
C PRO A 138 -3.96 11.72 5.61
N GLY A 139 -4.17 10.82 6.55
CA GLY A 139 -5.05 9.65 6.33
C GLY A 139 -6.51 10.03 6.04
N HIS A 140 -7.00 11.11 6.65
CA HIS A 140 -8.40 11.56 6.48
C HIS A 140 -8.69 12.18 5.10
N ARG A 141 -7.67 12.40 4.28
CA ARG A 141 -7.85 13.02 2.96
C ARG A 141 -8.51 12.05 2.00
N ASP A 142 -9.68 12.44 1.47
CA ASP A 142 -10.38 11.66 0.47
C ASP A 142 -9.60 11.60 -0.84
N HIS A 143 -9.55 10.44 -1.44
CA HIS A 143 -8.89 10.22 -2.72
C HIS A 143 -9.50 9.05 -3.48
N LYS A 144 -9.29 9.04 -4.78
CA LYS A 144 -9.64 7.92 -5.66
C LYS A 144 -8.63 7.76 -6.79
N VAL A 145 -8.64 6.61 -7.42
CA VAL A 145 -7.82 6.32 -8.59
C VAL A 145 -8.65 6.50 -9.85
N ILE A 146 -8.08 7.20 -10.83
CA ILE A 146 -8.67 7.43 -12.16
C ILE A 146 -7.84 6.66 -13.18
N VAL A 147 -8.53 5.88 -14.02
CA VAL A 147 -7.93 5.22 -15.19
C VAL A 147 -8.01 6.17 -16.37
N ASN A 148 -6.86 6.67 -16.84
CA ASN A 148 -6.79 7.61 -17.95
C ASN A 148 -6.78 6.92 -19.32
N LYS A 149 -6.30 5.67 -19.35
CA LYS A 149 -6.23 4.85 -20.55
C LYS A 149 -6.31 3.38 -20.16
N GLU A 150 -7.06 2.60 -20.94
CA GLU A 150 -7.20 1.17 -20.71
C GLU A 150 -5.87 0.42 -20.91
N TRP A 151 -5.72 -0.69 -20.18
CA TRP A 151 -4.63 -1.63 -20.32
C TRP A 151 -5.19 -3.07 -20.34
N LYS A 152 -4.33 -4.04 -20.59
CA LYS A 152 -4.73 -5.45 -20.62
C LYS A 152 -4.96 -5.97 -19.20
N ASP A 153 -6.04 -6.73 -18.98
CA ASP A 153 -6.42 -7.27 -17.67
C ASP A 153 -5.43 -8.31 -17.10
N ASP A 154 -4.62 -8.95 -17.96
CA ASP A 154 -3.55 -9.85 -17.53
C ASP A 154 -2.34 -9.12 -16.94
N MET A 155 -2.37 -7.78 -16.96
CA MET A 155 -1.33 -6.92 -16.39
C MET A 155 -1.96 -5.99 -15.35
N PRO A 156 -2.35 -6.49 -14.18
CA PRO A 156 -3.02 -5.66 -13.19
C PRO A 156 -2.15 -4.52 -12.68
N ARG A 157 -2.79 -3.46 -12.25
CA ARG A 157 -2.15 -2.36 -11.53
C ARG A 157 -1.62 -2.88 -10.20
N LEU A 158 -0.37 -2.52 -9.88
CA LEU A 158 0.29 -2.88 -8.63
C LEU A 158 0.73 -1.62 -7.89
N THR A 159 0.29 -1.48 -6.65
CA THR A 159 0.79 -0.48 -5.71
C THR A 159 0.97 -1.10 -4.34
N LEU A 160 1.88 -0.55 -3.55
CA LEU A 160 1.93 -0.83 -2.13
C LEU A 160 1.19 0.31 -1.41
N GLY A 161 0.16 -0.03 -0.66
CA GLY A 161 -0.49 0.91 0.24
C GLY A 161 0.14 0.80 1.62
N TYR A 162 0.22 1.92 2.36
CA TYR A 162 0.68 1.89 3.74
C TYR A 162 -0.02 2.93 4.59
N ASP A 163 -0.20 2.60 5.86
CA ASP A 163 -0.69 3.50 6.90
C ASP A 163 0.34 3.63 8.00
N ILE A 164 0.47 4.83 8.54
CA ILE A 164 1.31 5.12 9.70
C ILE A 164 0.43 5.19 10.94
N ILE A 165 0.73 4.36 11.91
CA ILE A 165 -0.06 4.13 13.11
C ILE A 165 0.71 4.67 14.31
N THR A 166 0.03 5.43 15.16
CA THR A 166 0.62 6.02 16.38
C THR A 166 -0.01 5.47 17.65
N ASP A 167 -1.18 4.81 17.55
CA ASP A 167 -1.88 4.22 18.67
C ASP A 167 -1.86 2.69 18.54
N VAL A 168 -1.27 2.02 19.53
CA VAL A 168 -1.17 0.54 19.56
C VAL A 168 -2.34 -0.13 20.25
N ASN A 169 -3.33 0.58 20.74
CA ASN A 169 -4.54 0.00 21.34
C ASN A 169 -5.53 -0.51 20.27
N ILE A 170 -5.01 -0.91 19.14
CA ILE A 170 -5.76 -1.56 18.07
C ILE A 170 -5.93 -3.04 18.46
N PRO A 171 -7.11 -3.64 18.27
CA PRO A 171 -7.25 -5.08 18.49
C PRO A 171 -6.20 -5.88 17.73
N ASP A 172 -5.43 -6.71 18.43
CA ASP A 172 -4.22 -7.39 17.91
C ASP A 172 -4.45 -8.21 16.63
N ASN A 173 -5.69 -8.65 16.41
CA ASN A 173 -6.03 -9.49 15.27
C ASN A 173 -6.53 -8.71 14.05
N GLN A 174 -6.46 -7.39 14.06
CA GLN A 174 -7.00 -6.58 12.97
C GLN A 174 -5.94 -5.98 12.04
N PHE A 175 -4.69 -5.85 12.50
CA PHE A 175 -3.66 -5.16 11.73
C PHE A 175 -2.30 -5.82 11.92
N SER A 176 -1.53 -5.89 10.84
CA SER A 176 -0.15 -6.36 10.84
C SER A 176 0.80 -5.15 10.83
N ALA A 177 1.00 -4.54 11.99
CA ALA A 177 1.86 -3.37 12.13
C ALA A 177 3.25 -3.78 12.61
N ILE A 178 4.28 -3.16 12.03
CA ILE A 178 5.67 -3.31 12.47
C ILE A 178 6.24 -1.96 12.88
N PRO A 179 7.20 -1.91 13.81
CA PRO A 179 7.84 -0.65 14.21
C PRO A 179 8.50 0.06 13.04
N LEU A 180 8.33 1.38 13.00
CA LEU A 180 8.92 2.23 11.99
C LEU A 180 10.03 3.10 12.57
#